data_4389f682a9d210521cabd7c17fa0003d
#
_entry.id   4389f682a9d210521cabd7c17fa0003d
#
_cell.length_a   1.000
_cell.length_b   1.000
_cell.length_c   1.000
_cell.angle_alpha   90.00
_cell.angle_beta   90.00
_cell.angle_gamma   90.00
#
_symmetry.space_group_name_H-M   'P 1'
#
loop_
_entity.id
_entity.type
_entity.pdbx_description
1 polymer ?
#
loop_
_entity_poly.entity_id
_entity_poly.type
_entity_poly.pdbx_seq_one_letter_code
_entity_poly.pdbx_strand_id
1 'polypeptide(L)'
;FREVMAKIGIHIKREDILEPMATGSLIWDRVIPASIADRDEKIRQCMELIPQIYKEVFKSVRPFPGLEPVLMRLEEKGVCLGVLTASRTIAVQPLHHHSLIRYFRVIMTREEGFPNKPAPDGVLECLKRMEILPNQAITIGDTPLDIRAGKAAGTLTVGVLSGIGSSAQLQAEEPTAIIERVSDLLSLFDLE
;
A
#
# COMPACT_ATOMS: atom_id res chain seq x y z
N PHE A 1 7.54 3.97 11.75
CA PHE A 1 7.40 5.44 11.79
C PHE A 1 7.37 5.96 13.23
N ARG A 2 6.59 5.37 14.15
CA ARG A 2 6.57 5.76 15.57
C ARG A 2 7.96 5.78 16.21
N GLU A 3 8.79 4.82 15.90
CA GLU A 3 10.17 4.71 16.40
C GLU A 3 11.04 5.88 15.89
N VAL A 4 10.86 6.27 14.62
CA VAL A 4 11.53 7.47 14.06
C VAL A 4 11.13 8.73 14.83
N MET A 5 9.84 8.92 15.06
CA MET A 5 9.31 10.08 15.78
C MET A 5 9.81 10.13 17.23
N ALA A 6 9.86 8.99 17.92
CA ALA A 6 10.37 8.90 19.28
C ALA A 6 11.85 9.33 19.39
N LYS A 7 12.67 9.02 18.38
CA LYS A 7 14.10 9.42 18.35
C LYS A 7 14.32 10.92 18.25
N ILE A 8 13.35 11.65 17.71
CA ILE A 8 13.39 13.14 17.68
C ILE A 8 12.55 13.77 18.79
N GLY A 9 12.18 12.99 19.81
CA GLY A 9 11.43 13.46 20.98
C GLY A 9 9.94 13.72 20.76
N ILE A 10 9.34 13.17 19.68
CA ILE A 10 7.91 13.32 19.38
C ILE A 10 7.21 11.97 19.57
N HIS A 11 6.22 11.97 20.46
CA HIS A 11 5.39 10.79 20.72
C HIS A 11 4.07 10.91 19.96
N ILE A 12 3.80 9.94 19.08
CA ILE A 12 2.60 9.88 18.27
C ILE A 12 1.82 8.59 18.51
N LYS A 13 0.51 8.66 18.32
CA LYS A 13 -0.37 7.49 18.37
C LYS A 13 -0.40 6.78 17.03
N ARG A 14 -0.97 5.58 17.01
CA ARG A 14 -1.15 4.82 15.77
C ARG A 14 -2.06 5.56 14.79
N GLU A 15 -3.11 6.17 15.30
CA GLU A 15 -4.11 6.91 14.53
C GLU A 15 -3.50 8.09 13.77
N ASP A 16 -2.49 8.76 14.36
CA ASP A 16 -1.78 9.88 13.73
C ASP A 16 -1.00 9.46 12.47
N ILE A 17 -0.78 8.16 12.28
CA ILE A 17 -0.16 7.60 11.09
C ILE A 17 -1.23 7.05 10.13
N LEU A 18 -2.18 6.28 10.66
CA LEU A 18 -3.15 5.55 9.82
C LEU A 18 -4.14 6.48 9.14
N GLU A 19 -4.60 7.53 9.83
CA GLU A 19 -5.56 8.48 9.27
C GLU A 19 -5.00 9.20 8.02
N PRO A 20 -3.79 9.82 8.06
CA PRO A 20 -3.20 10.38 6.85
C PRO A 20 -2.99 9.36 5.73
N MET A 21 -2.61 8.12 6.05
CA MET A 21 -2.44 7.07 5.04
C MET A 21 -3.76 6.69 4.36
N ALA A 22 -4.85 6.65 5.13
CA ALA A 22 -6.18 6.32 4.60
C ALA A 22 -6.81 7.47 3.79
N THR A 23 -6.52 8.72 4.15
CA THR A 23 -7.14 9.93 3.55
C THR A 23 -6.29 10.61 2.49
N GLY A 24 -5.00 10.27 2.40
CA GLY A 24 -4.03 10.94 1.51
C GLY A 24 -3.54 12.29 2.05
N SER A 25 -3.84 12.63 3.30
CA SER A 25 -3.35 13.85 3.93
C SER A 25 -1.85 13.78 4.16
N LEU A 26 -1.19 14.95 4.28
CA LEU A 26 0.23 15.00 4.56
C LEU A 26 0.50 14.55 6.01
N ILE A 27 1.16 13.42 6.16
CA ILE A 27 1.49 12.87 7.49
C ILE A 27 2.27 13.87 8.35
N TRP A 28 3.12 14.69 7.74
CA TRP A 28 3.93 15.66 8.46
C TRP A 28 3.09 16.73 9.15
N ASP A 29 1.98 17.17 8.56
CA ASP A 29 1.09 18.16 9.17
C ASP A 29 0.39 17.62 10.41
N ARG A 30 0.15 16.31 10.44
CA ARG A 30 -0.44 15.61 11.59
C ARG A 30 0.58 15.39 12.71
N VAL A 31 1.78 14.91 12.37
CA VAL A 31 2.77 14.46 13.37
C VAL A 31 3.75 15.54 13.80
N ILE A 32 4.00 16.55 12.95
CA ILE A 32 4.82 17.73 13.27
C ILE A 32 4.06 18.96 12.77
N PRO A 33 3.04 19.43 13.52
CA PRO A 33 2.26 20.60 13.14
C PRO A 33 3.12 21.83 12.91
N ALA A 34 2.62 22.77 12.10
CA ALA A 34 3.33 24.03 11.78
C ALA A 34 3.68 24.89 13.02
N SER A 35 2.99 24.66 14.13
CA SER A 35 3.26 25.34 15.41
C SER A 35 4.51 24.84 16.14
N ILE A 36 5.08 23.71 15.74
CA ILE A 36 6.30 23.19 16.37
C ILE A 36 7.50 23.99 15.87
N ALA A 37 8.30 24.50 16.80
CA ALA A 37 9.58 25.13 16.51
C ALA A 37 10.50 24.15 15.76
N ASP A 38 11.29 24.67 14.84
CA ASP A 38 12.24 23.90 14.03
C ASP A 38 11.61 22.72 13.25
N ARG A 39 10.35 22.90 12.81
CA ARG A 39 9.56 21.88 12.10
C ARG A 39 10.31 21.26 10.93
N ASP A 40 10.87 22.09 10.06
CA ASP A 40 11.56 21.62 8.85
C ASP A 40 12.82 20.84 9.19
N GLU A 41 13.54 21.27 10.22
CA GLU A 41 14.70 20.55 10.75
C GLU A 41 14.31 19.16 11.30
N LYS A 42 13.22 19.09 12.06
CA LYS A 42 12.69 17.81 12.57
C LYS A 42 12.24 16.88 11.46
N ILE A 43 11.59 17.41 10.42
CA ILE A 43 11.22 16.63 9.23
C ILE A 43 12.48 16.08 8.55
N ARG A 44 13.52 16.90 8.38
CA ARG A 44 14.78 16.49 7.79
C ARG A 44 15.43 15.35 8.58
N GLN A 45 15.52 15.49 9.91
CA GLN A 45 16.03 14.45 10.80
C GLN A 45 15.23 13.14 10.68
N CYS A 46 13.90 13.20 10.60
CA CYS A 46 13.08 12.04 10.34
C CYS A 46 13.42 11.38 9.01
N MET A 47 13.56 12.16 7.94
CA MET A 47 13.87 11.63 6.61
C MET A 47 15.23 10.93 6.55
N GLU A 48 16.21 11.37 7.34
CA GLU A 48 17.52 10.72 7.48
C GLU A 48 17.44 9.42 8.31
N LEU A 49 16.58 9.38 9.33
CA LEU A 49 16.42 8.23 10.22
C LEU A 49 15.56 7.11 9.61
N ILE A 50 14.57 7.46 8.77
CA ILE A 50 13.64 6.50 8.17
C ILE A 50 14.36 5.32 7.50
N PRO A 51 15.32 5.49 6.59
CA PRO A 51 15.96 4.38 5.92
C PRO A 51 16.68 3.43 6.89
N GLN A 52 17.30 3.97 7.92
CA GLN A 52 18.08 3.21 8.90
C GLN A 52 17.15 2.33 9.75
N ILE A 53 16.10 2.95 10.32
CA ILE A 53 15.14 2.25 11.18
C ILE A 53 14.33 1.24 10.37
N TYR A 54 13.88 1.58 9.17
CA TYR A 54 13.10 0.69 8.33
C TYR A 54 13.88 -0.55 7.92
N LYS A 55 15.18 -0.41 7.64
CA LYS A 55 16.05 -1.55 7.35
C LYS A 55 16.02 -2.61 8.45
N GLU A 56 16.01 -2.18 9.72
CA GLU A 56 15.93 -3.11 10.85
C GLU A 56 14.51 -3.63 11.08
N VAL A 57 13.52 -2.74 11.05
CA VAL A 57 12.11 -3.11 11.25
C VAL A 57 11.64 -4.12 10.20
N PHE A 58 12.01 -3.94 8.94
CA PHE A 58 11.56 -4.82 7.85
C PHE A 58 12.09 -6.24 7.94
N LYS A 59 13.19 -6.48 8.66
CA LYS A 59 13.65 -7.84 8.97
C LYS A 59 12.64 -8.64 9.82
N SER A 60 11.83 -7.94 10.62
CA SER A 60 10.82 -8.53 11.50
C SER A 60 9.42 -8.55 10.89
N VAL A 61 9.18 -7.83 9.78
CA VAL A 61 7.89 -7.85 9.09
C VAL A 61 7.61 -9.25 8.56
N ARG A 62 6.39 -9.72 8.76
CA ARG A 62 5.91 -11.00 8.23
C ARG A 62 4.79 -10.76 7.23
N PRO A 63 4.70 -11.55 6.17
CA PRO A 63 3.55 -11.53 5.29
C PRO A 63 2.26 -11.84 6.04
N PHE A 64 1.15 -11.35 5.54
CA PHE A 64 -0.15 -11.76 6.08
C PHE A 64 -0.31 -13.28 5.96
N PRO A 65 -0.92 -13.93 6.98
CA PRO A 65 -1.21 -15.35 6.91
C PRO A 65 -1.99 -15.71 5.64
N GLY A 66 -1.57 -16.75 4.94
CA GLY A 66 -2.21 -17.20 3.71
C GLY A 66 -1.82 -16.45 2.43
N LEU A 67 -0.97 -15.41 2.51
CA LEU A 67 -0.59 -14.65 1.31
C LEU A 67 0.14 -15.50 0.27
N GLU A 68 1.17 -16.25 0.67
CA GLU A 68 1.97 -17.01 -0.30
C GLU A 68 1.15 -18.09 -1.03
N PRO A 69 0.31 -18.91 -0.37
CA PRO A 69 -0.61 -19.82 -1.06
C PRO A 69 -1.50 -19.11 -2.10
N VAL A 70 -2.00 -17.93 -1.79
CA VAL A 70 -2.79 -17.14 -2.76
C VAL A 70 -1.96 -16.76 -3.97
N LEU A 71 -0.74 -16.24 -3.76
CA LEU A 71 0.15 -15.83 -4.85
C LEU A 71 0.52 -17.03 -5.74
N MET A 72 0.83 -18.19 -5.15
CA MET A 72 1.10 -19.43 -5.87
C MET A 72 -0.09 -19.83 -6.73
N ARG A 73 -1.29 -19.82 -6.15
CA ARG A 73 -2.49 -20.23 -6.87
C ARG A 73 -2.83 -19.29 -8.03
N LEU A 74 -2.66 -17.97 -7.84
CA LEU A 74 -2.83 -16.99 -8.91
C LEU A 74 -1.79 -17.20 -10.04
N GLU A 75 -0.54 -17.49 -9.70
CA GLU A 75 0.51 -17.80 -10.66
C GLU A 75 0.18 -19.07 -11.47
N GLU A 76 -0.25 -20.16 -10.82
CA GLU A 76 -0.70 -21.41 -11.47
C GLU A 76 -1.84 -21.17 -12.47
N LYS A 77 -2.70 -20.21 -12.19
CA LYS A 77 -3.80 -19.81 -13.07
C LYS A 77 -3.39 -18.81 -14.16
N GLY A 78 -2.11 -18.47 -14.24
CA GLY A 78 -1.60 -17.52 -15.23
C GLY A 78 -2.00 -16.06 -14.98
N VAL A 79 -2.41 -15.71 -13.74
CA VAL A 79 -2.74 -14.33 -13.38
C VAL A 79 -1.48 -13.50 -13.26
N CYS A 80 -1.41 -12.41 -14.02
CA CYS A 80 -0.30 -11.46 -13.96
C CYS A 80 -0.46 -10.52 -12.75
N LEU A 81 0.56 -10.44 -11.89
CA LEU A 81 0.50 -9.66 -10.66
C LEU A 81 1.39 -8.42 -10.72
N GLY A 82 0.89 -7.30 -10.20
CA GLY A 82 1.63 -6.06 -10.04
C GLY A 82 1.46 -5.46 -8.65
N VAL A 83 2.45 -4.72 -8.20
CA VAL A 83 2.40 -3.93 -6.96
C VAL A 83 2.51 -2.46 -7.31
N LEU A 84 1.58 -1.66 -6.78
CA LEU A 84 1.65 -0.20 -6.82
C LEU A 84 1.57 0.35 -5.39
N THR A 85 2.64 0.97 -4.93
CA THR A 85 2.70 1.55 -3.59
C THR A 85 3.10 3.02 -3.59
N ALA A 86 2.43 3.82 -2.77
CA ALA A 86 2.84 5.20 -2.46
C ALA A 86 4.05 5.26 -1.53
N SER A 87 4.54 4.12 -1.06
CA SER A 87 5.73 4.03 -0.23
C SER A 87 7.01 4.05 -1.08
N ARG A 88 8.13 4.34 -0.42
CA ARG A 88 9.46 4.30 -1.05
C ARG A 88 9.90 2.86 -1.31
N THR A 89 10.87 2.70 -2.23
CA THR A 89 11.41 1.38 -2.62
C THR A 89 11.86 0.53 -1.42
N ILE A 90 12.34 1.15 -0.35
CA ILE A 90 12.69 0.43 0.88
C ILE A 90 11.52 -0.37 1.47
N ALA A 91 10.27 0.07 1.26
CA ALA A 91 9.10 -0.65 1.76
C ALA A 91 8.82 -1.99 1.05
N VAL A 92 9.48 -2.23 -0.09
CA VAL A 92 9.38 -3.49 -0.85
C VAL A 92 10.36 -4.56 -0.32
N GLN A 93 11.30 -4.20 0.54
CA GLN A 93 12.29 -5.14 1.10
C GLN A 93 11.69 -6.40 1.75
N PRO A 94 10.54 -6.35 2.47
CA PRO A 94 9.91 -7.56 2.98
C PRO A 94 9.54 -8.58 1.89
N LEU A 95 9.15 -8.13 0.69
CA LEU A 95 8.88 -9.03 -0.44
C LEU A 95 10.14 -9.77 -0.89
N HIS A 96 11.30 -9.09 -0.90
CA HIS A 96 12.59 -9.73 -1.18
C HIS A 96 12.97 -10.71 -0.06
N HIS A 97 12.86 -10.27 1.20
CA HIS A 97 13.24 -11.08 2.36
C HIS A 97 12.47 -12.41 2.44
N HIS A 98 11.21 -12.40 2.04
CA HIS A 98 10.35 -13.58 2.04
C HIS A 98 10.26 -14.27 0.67
N SER A 99 11.10 -13.89 -0.30
CA SER A 99 11.11 -14.43 -1.67
C SER A 99 9.78 -14.30 -2.43
N LEU A 100 8.92 -13.36 -1.99
CA LEU A 100 7.62 -13.12 -2.62
C LEU A 100 7.71 -12.21 -3.85
N ILE A 101 8.84 -11.53 -4.04
CA ILE A 101 9.08 -10.62 -5.17
C ILE A 101 8.89 -11.33 -6.52
N ARG A 102 9.18 -12.63 -6.59
CA ARG A 102 9.12 -13.45 -7.79
C ARG A 102 7.72 -13.55 -8.42
N TYR A 103 6.67 -13.37 -7.61
CA TYR A 103 5.29 -13.45 -8.09
C TYR A 103 4.84 -12.21 -8.86
N PHE A 104 5.57 -11.10 -8.77
CA PHE A 104 5.15 -9.83 -9.32
C PHE A 104 5.94 -9.47 -10.58
N ARG A 105 5.24 -9.29 -11.70
CA ARG A 105 5.82 -8.85 -12.96
C ARG A 105 6.23 -7.39 -12.94
N VAL A 106 5.50 -6.56 -12.20
CA VAL A 106 5.76 -5.12 -12.07
C VAL A 106 5.66 -4.71 -10.62
N ILE A 107 6.63 -3.92 -10.16
CA ILE A 107 6.59 -3.27 -8.85
C ILE A 107 6.88 -1.80 -9.05
N MET A 108 5.90 -0.97 -8.71
CA MET A 108 5.99 0.48 -8.80
C MET A 108 5.93 1.12 -7.44
N THR A 109 6.84 2.02 -7.18
CA THR A 109 6.99 2.72 -5.91
C THR A 109 6.89 4.23 -6.12
N ARG A 110 6.90 4.98 -5.03
CA ARG A 110 6.82 6.45 -5.06
C ARG A 110 7.95 7.10 -5.90
N GLU A 111 9.12 6.47 -5.98
CA GLU A 111 10.26 6.99 -6.73
C GLU A 111 10.02 7.04 -8.25
N GLU A 112 9.01 6.36 -8.76
CA GLU A 112 8.60 6.44 -10.17
C GLU A 112 7.97 7.78 -10.57
N GLY A 113 7.62 8.63 -9.58
CA GLY A 113 7.19 10.01 -9.82
C GLY A 113 5.75 10.18 -10.30
N PHE A 114 4.93 9.14 -10.30
CA PHE A 114 3.51 9.28 -10.64
C PHE A 114 2.71 10.02 -9.56
N PRO A 115 1.62 10.71 -9.94
CA PRO A 115 0.68 11.25 -8.97
C PRO A 115 0.23 10.17 -7.98
N ASN A 116 0.13 10.56 -6.70
CA ASN A 116 -0.34 9.63 -5.67
C ASN A 116 -1.81 9.25 -5.92
N LYS A 117 -2.19 8.04 -5.49
CA LYS A 117 -3.60 7.65 -5.37
C LYS A 117 -4.37 8.74 -4.60
N PRO A 118 -5.54 9.18 -5.02
CA PRO A 118 -6.50 8.48 -5.90
C PRO A 118 -6.32 8.72 -7.42
N ALA A 119 -5.25 9.38 -7.88
CA ALA A 119 -4.98 9.50 -9.31
C ALA A 119 -4.79 8.12 -9.96
N PRO A 120 -5.36 7.87 -11.16
CA PRO A 120 -5.29 6.57 -11.83
C PRO A 120 -3.94 6.27 -12.49
N ASP A 121 -3.09 7.27 -12.62
CA ASP A 121 -1.86 7.24 -13.44
C ASP A 121 -0.95 6.06 -13.10
N GLY A 122 -0.72 5.82 -11.81
CA GLY A 122 0.10 4.69 -11.36
C GLY A 122 -0.53 3.33 -11.71
N VAL A 123 -1.87 3.20 -11.59
CA VAL A 123 -2.58 1.97 -11.96
C VAL A 123 -2.47 1.74 -13.46
N LEU A 124 -2.74 2.77 -14.26
CA LEU A 124 -2.67 2.71 -15.73
C LEU A 124 -1.27 2.36 -16.23
N GLU A 125 -0.23 2.96 -15.64
CA GLU A 125 1.14 2.63 -16.03
C GLU A 125 1.54 1.22 -15.61
N CYS A 126 1.11 0.76 -14.42
CA CYS A 126 1.32 -0.62 -13.98
C CYS A 126 0.69 -1.60 -14.98
N LEU A 127 -0.56 -1.38 -15.37
CA LEU A 127 -1.27 -2.19 -16.36
C LEU A 127 -0.59 -2.16 -17.73
N LYS A 128 -0.16 -0.99 -18.19
CA LYS A 128 0.59 -0.83 -19.45
C LYS A 128 1.88 -1.66 -19.45
N ARG A 129 2.66 -1.64 -18.37
CA ARG A 129 3.89 -2.45 -18.23
C ARG A 129 3.60 -3.95 -18.19
N MET A 130 2.43 -4.34 -17.70
CA MET A 130 1.97 -5.73 -17.70
C MET A 130 1.32 -6.13 -19.03
N GLU A 131 1.05 -5.18 -19.92
CA GLU A 131 0.32 -5.38 -21.20
C GLU A 131 -1.12 -5.88 -20.99
N ILE A 132 -1.78 -5.39 -19.93
CA ILE A 132 -3.14 -5.74 -19.53
C ILE A 132 -4.07 -4.53 -19.73
N LEU A 133 -5.26 -4.75 -20.29
CA LEU A 133 -6.27 -3.72 -20.41
C LEU A 133 -6.99 -3.49 -19.06
N PRO A 134 -7.41 -2.24 -18.75
CA PRO A 134 -8.08 -1.96 -17.47
C PRO A 134 -9.30 -2.84 -17.17
N ASN A 135 -10.12 -3.14 -18.17
CA ASN A 135 -11.30 -3.99 -18.03
C ASN A 135 -10.99 -5.49 -17.82
N GLN A 136 -9.72 -5.88 -17.90
CA GLN A 136 -9.21 -7.23 -17.62
C GLN A 136 -8.50 -7.31 -16.27
N ALA A 137 -8.50 -6.23 -15.50
CA ALA A 137 -7.72 -6.10 -14.29
C ALA A 137 -8.59 -5.81 -13.06
N ILE A 138 -8.06 -6.16 -11.92
CA ILE A 138 -8.64 -5.89 -10.61
C ILE A 138 -7.62 -5.13 -9.78
N THR A 139 -8.01 -3.98 -9.25
CA THR A 139 -7.24 -3.26 -8.25
C THR A 139 -7.68 -3.71 -6.87
N ILE A 140 -6.74 -4.21 -6.08
CA ILE A 140 -6.97 -4.68 -4.71
C ILE A 140 -6.27 -3.71 -3.77
N GLY A 141 -6.99 -3.21 -2.77
CA GLY A 141 -6.41 -2.27 -1.82
C GLY A 141 -7.15 -2.20 -0.50
N ASP A 142 -6.51 -1.60 0.48
CA ASP A 142 -7.00 -1.51 1.85
C ASP A 142 -7.38 -0.08 2.25
N THR A 143 -7.36 0.87 1.32
CA THR A 143 -7.75 2.26 1.56
C THR A 143 -8.76 2.77 0.53
N PRO A 144 -9.56 3.79 0.88
CA PRO A 144 -10.41 4.50 -0.09
C PRO A 144 -9.66 4.99 -1.32
N LEU A 145 -8.39 5.38 -1.15
CA LEU A 145 -7.55 5.88 -2.24
C LEU A 145 -7.26 4.81 -3.29
N ASP A 146 -7.09 3.56 -2.85
CA ASP A 146 -6.88 2.42 -3.76
C ASP A 146 -8.12 2.17 -4.61
N ILE A 147 -9.29 2.16 -3.97
CA ILE A 147 -10.56 1.94 -4.65
C ILE A 147 -10.84 3.04 -5.66
N ARG A 148 -10.66 4.31 -5.28
CA ARG A 148 -10.81 5.45 -6.19
C ARG A 148 -9.85 5.38 -7.37
N ALA A 149 -8.57 5.08 -7.13
CA ALA A 149 -7.57 4.96 -8.19
C ALA A 149 -7.92 3.84 -9.18
N GLY A 150 -8.34 2.67 -8.68
CA GLY A 150 -8.78 1.55 -9.51
C GLY A 150 -10.01 1.89 -10.34
N LYS A 151 -11.05 2.48 -9.74
CA LYS A 151 -12.25 2.94 -10.44
C LYS A 151 -11.91 3.97 -11.52
N ALA A 152 -11.09 4.96 -11.19
CA ALA A 152 -10.67 6.01 -12.14
C ALA A 152 -9.82 5.43 -13.28
N ALA A 153 -9.09 4.34 -13.07
CA ALA A 153 -8.35 3.61 -14.08
C ALA A 153 -9.25 2.66 -14.93
N GLY A 154 -10.50 2.43 -14.54
CA GLY A 154 -11.43 1.55 -15.25
C GLY A 154 -11.24 0.05 -14.90
N THR A 155 -10.64 -0.27 -13.77
CA THR A 155 -10.54 -1.66 -13.28
C THR A 155 -11.73 -2.03 -12.40
N LEU A 156 -11.97 -3.33 -12.21
CA LEU A 156 -12.72 -3.79 -11.05
C LEU A 156 -11.93 -3.48 -9.77
N THR A 157 -12.63 -3.38 -8.63
CA THR A 157 -11.97 -3.02 -7.36
C THR A 157 -12.39 -3.94 -6.23
N VAL A 158 -11.43 -4.34 -5.40
CA VAL A 158 -11.67 -5.17 -4.22
C VAL A 158 -11.05 -4.48 -3.00
N GLY A 159 -11.89 -4.21 -2.00
CA GLY A 159 -11.45 -3.71 -0.70
C GLY A 159 -11.03 -4.84 0.23
N VAL A 160 -9.92 -4.69 0.97
CA VAL A 160 -9.44 -5.68 1.94
C VAL A 160 -9.44 -5.09 3.35
N LEU A 161 -10.16 -5.72 4.29
CA LEU A 161 -10.34 -5.21 5.67
C LEU A 161 -9.16 -5.49 6.60
N SER A 162 -8.22 -6.33 6.20
CA SER A 162 -7.02 -6.63 7.01
C SER A 162 -5.98 -5.51 7.05
N GLY A 163 -6.20 -4.41 6.33
CA GLY A 163 -5.28 -3.28 6.23
C GLY A 163 -5.63 -2.07 7.10
N ILE A 164 -5.58 -0.87 6.52
CA ILE A 164 -5.67 0.43 7.21
C ILE A 164 -7.11 0.96 7.24
N GLY A 165 -7.82 0.85 6.12
CA GLY A 165 -9.18 1.38 5.97
C GLY A 165 -10.20 0.60 6.78
N SER A 166 -11.17 1.31 7.36
CA SER A 166 -12.31 0.67 8.00
C SER A 166 -13.33 0.17 6.97
N SER A 167 -14.17 -0.79 7.38
CA SER A 167 -15.26 -1.30 6.54
C SER A 167 -16.16 -0.17 6.02
N ALA A 168 -16.54 0.77 6.88
CA ALA A 168 -17.36 1.90 6.49
C ALA A 168 -16.68 2.80 5.44
N GLN A 169 -15.38 3.04 5.57
CA GLN A 169 -14.62 3.83 4.60
C GLN A 169 -14.51 3.13 3.24
N LEU A 170 -14.26 1.82 3.22
CA LEU A 170 -14.18 1.06 1.98
C LEU A 170 -15.57 0.92 1.32
N GLN A 171 -16.62 0.67 2.12
CA GLN A 171 -18.01 0.58 1.62
C GLN A 171 -18.47 1.89 0.98
N ALA A 172 -18.10 3.04 1.54
CA ALA A 172 -18.44 4.36 1.00
C ALA A 172 -17.88 4.60 -0.42
N GLU A 173 -16.83 3.87 -0.81
CA GLU A 173 -16.27 3.93 -2.16
C GLU A 173 -16.94 2.93 -3.12
N GLU A 174 -17.90 2.13 -2.68
CA GLU A 174 -18.64 1.17 -3.51
C GLU A 174 -17.72 0.30 -4.37
N PRO A 175 -16.77 -0.46 -3.80
CA PRO A 175 -15.94 -1.36 -4.57
C PRO A 175 -16.78 -2.51 -5.15
N THR A 176 -16.24 -3.23 -6.13
CA THR A 176 -16.88 -4.43 -6.72
C THR A 176 -17.11 -5.51 -5.66
N ALA A 177 -16.17 -5.68 -4.73
CA ALA A 177 -16.28 -6.58 -3.59
C ALA A 177 -15.46 -6.07 -2.39
N ILE A 178 -15.81 -6.57 -1.21
CA ILE A 178 -15.02 -6.40 0.02
C ILE A 178 -14.76 -7.78 0.61
N ILE A 179 -13.52 -8.03 1.00
CA ILE A 179 -13.08 -9.27 1.65
C ILE A 179 -12.42 -8.97 2.99
N GLU A 180 -12.47 -9.91 3.91
CA GLU A 180 -11.87 -9.76 5.24
C GLU A 180 -10.34 -9.78 5.16
N ARG A 181 -9.80 -10.71 4.39
CA ARG A 181 -8.36 -10.94 4.26
C ARG A 181 -7.98 -11.39 2.85
N VAL A 182 -6.69 -11.29 2.52
CA VAL A 182 -6.17 -11.65 1.20
C VAL A 182 -6.43 -13.10 0.79
N SER A 183 -6.53 -14.03 1.76
CA SER A 183 -6.86 -15.43 1.48
C SER A 183 -8.23 -15.62 0.83
N ASP A 184 -9.16 -14.72 1.07
CA ASP A 184 -10.53 -14.80 0.58
C ASP A 184 -10.63 -14.50 -0.93
N LEU A 185 -9.52 -14.04 -1.55
CA LEU A 185 -9.42 -13.88 -3.01
C LEU A 185 -9.62 -15.20 -3.75
N LEU A 186 -9.17 -16.32 -3.19
CA LEU A 186 -9.31 -17.62 -3.83
C LEU A 186 -10.79 -18.00 -4.00
N SER A 187 -11.57 -17.84 -2.94
CA SER A 187 -13.02 -18.08 -3.01
C SER A 187 -13.74 -17.04 -3.88
N LEU A 188 -13.32 -15.77 -3.81
CA LEU A 188 -13.95 -14.71 -4.60
C LEU A 188 -13.83 -14.96 -6.13
N PHE A 189 -12.76 -15.63 -6.55
CA PHE A 189 -12.49 -15.87 -7.97
C PHE A 189 -12.63 -17.36 -8.38
N ASP A 190 -13.27 -18.20 -7.55
CA ASP A 190 -13.43 -19.64 -7.78
C ASP A 190 -12.08 -20.34 -8.08
N LEU A 191 -11.04 -19.97 -7.34
CA LEU A 191 -9.67 -20.46 -7.51
C LEU A 191 -9.25 -21.50 -6.47
N GLU A 192 -10.19 -22.03 -5.68
CA GLU A 192 -9.91 -23.04 -4.63
C GLU A 192 -9.37 -24.37 -5.20
#